data_9a29ac6b6fdd1a33b5912032d71ea2e5
#
_entry.id   9a29ac6b6fdd1a33b5912032d71ea2e5
#
_cell.length_a   1.000
_cell.length_b   1.000
_cell.length_c   1.000
_cell.angle_alpha   90.00
_cell.angle_beta   90.00
_cell.angle_gamma   90.00
#
_symmetry.space_group_name_H-M   'P 1'
#
loop_
_entity.id
_entity.type
_entity.pdbx_description
1 polymer ?
#
loop_
_entity_poly.entity_id
_entity_poly.type
_entity_poly.pdbx_seq_one_letter_code
_entity_poly.pdbx_strand_id
1 'polypeptide(L)'
;MAELKIDFAAILDHRQVRHMYLPEWDDTLFICGTEPGTSITDSHVSKKSLHYNMLFPNSAELEKVLTAFPEYNFEGGPEGHFKYPPFTRERFGELMDAVRDNGGFFVIPHPRQIMETEDVMDFWYRDHSGIEVFYMDLDDKASLDNYPVWEELLQRGKKVWVCAGGDKHEHPKTGALTTIYAEEQRGSAYIPHLRCGDFTSGNAGIRMVLGDTLMGGETPFVKDEKLLLSIGDFHESVAFAGHEYSMVLLDDKGVVFKSAVSPDAMQYFAFPVSETARWLRAEIFDETRKLRIAMGNPIWNSRLP
;
A
#
# COMPACT_ATOMS: atom_id res chain seq x y z
N MET A 1 10.22 6.13 16.80
CA MET A 1 10.68 6.09 15.38
C MET A 1 12.20 5.94 15.29
N ALA A 2 13.00 6.76 15.96
CA ALA A 2 14.47 6.63 15.90
C ALA A 2 15.03 5.24 16.25
N GLU A 3 14.49 4.57 17.28
CA GLU A 3 14.90 3.20 17.64
C GLU A 3 14.53 2.16 16.58
N LEU A 4 13.51 2.42 15.79
CA LEU A 4 13.04 1.53 14.71
C LEU A 4 13.66 1.88 13.36
N LYS A 5 14.45 2.95 13.29
CA LYS A 5 15.04 3.50 12.06
C LYS A 5 14.01 3.72 10.95
N ILE A 6 12.87 4.27 11.30
CA ILE A 6 11.82 4.70 10.38
C ILE A 6 11.68 6.21 10.42
N ASP A 7 11.45 6.82 9.25
CA ASP A 7 11.40 8.27 9.06
C ASP A 7 10.00 8.83 9.28
N PHE A 8 8.96 8.04 9.01
CA PHE A 8 7.56 8.44 9.15
C PHE A 8 6.67 7.27 9.54
N ALA A 9 5.47 7.57 10.02
CA ALA A 9 4.43 6.57 10.26
C ALA A 9 3.04 7.12 9.94
N ALA A 10 2.15 6.29 9.42
CA ALA A 10 0.72 6.60 9.42
C ALA A 10 0.13 6.15 10.76
N ILE A 11 -0.54 7.06 11.45
CA ILE A 11 -1.26 6.75 12.68
C ILE A 11 -2.74 6.58 12.31
N LEU A 12 -3.22 5.34 12.41
CA LEU A 12 -4.54 4.94 11.93
C LEU A 12 -5.35 4.31 13.07
N ASP A 13 -5.67 5.11 14.08
CA ASP A 13 -6.47 4.64 15.20
C ASP A 13 -7.84 4.13 14.74
N HIS A 14 -8.27 3.03 15.34
CA HIS A 14 -9.62 2.52 15.13
C HIS A 14 -10.66 3.56 15.54
N ARG A 15 -11.44 4.02 14.57
CA ARG A 15 -12.63 4.85 14.77
C ARG A 15 -12.37 6.17 15.50
N GLN A 16 -11.15 6.68 15.47
CA GLN A 16 -10.86 7.98 16.03
C GLN A 16 -9.77 8.73 15.28
N VAL A 17 -9.79 10.05 15.45
CA VAL A 17 -8.87 10.98 14.81
C VAL A 17 -8.25 11.95 15.82
N ARG A 18 -8.44 11.70 17.11
CA ARG A 18 -8.01 12.61 18.21
C ARG A 18 -6.52 12.79 18.28
N HIS A 19 -5.75 11.76 17.87
CA HIS A 19 -4.29 11.81 17.86
C HIS A 19 -3.76 13.00 17.06
N MET A 20 -4.45 13.41 15.99
CA MET A 20 -4.05 14.55 15.15
C MET A 20 -4.15 15.92 15.82
N TYR A 21 -4.87 16.02 16.95
CA TYR A 21 -5.05 17.24 17.72
C TYR A 21 -4.20 17.29 18.99
N LEU A 22 -3.36 16.28 19.20
CA LEU A 22 -2.45 16.26 20.34
C LEU A 22 -1.30 17.25 20.11
N PRO A 23 -0.78 17.90 21.16
CA PRO A 23 0.37 18.80 21.03
C PRO A 23 1.64 18.11 20.50
N GLU A 24 1.72 16.80 20.64
CA GLU A 24 2.82 15.96 20.19
C GLU A 24 2.72 15.58 18.70
N TRP A 25 1.63 15.93 18.03
CA TRP A 25 1.48 15.68 16.60
C TRP A 25 2.50 16.46 15.79
N ASP A 26 3.22 15.76 14.92
CA ASP A 26 4.25 16.33 14.06
C ASP A 26 4.05 15.85 12.61
N ASP A 27 3.63 16.76 11.74
CA ASP A 27 3.38 16.49 10.32
C ASP A 27 4.62 16.05 9.53
N THR A 28 5.82 16.26 10.08
CA THR A 28 7.06 15.74 9.46
C THR A 28 7.26 14.25 9.74
N LEU A 29 6.66 13.73 10.81
CA LEU A 29 6.80 12.36 11.26
C LEU A 29 5.56 11.52 10.98
N PHE A 30 4.37 12.14 10.93
CA PHE A 30 3.12 11.40 10.88
C PHE A 30 2.27 11.73 9.64
N ILE A 31 1.71 10.68 9.05
CA ILE A 31 0.64 10.80 8.06
C ILE A 31 -0.70 10.74 8.79
N CYS A 32 -1.54 11.72 8.51
CA CYS A 32 -2.88 11.84 9.04
C CYS A 32 -3.80 10.75 8.48
N GLY A 33 -4.59 10.10 9.33
CA GLY A 33 -5.53 9.09 8.87
C GLY A 33 -6.35 8.45 9.97
N THR A 34 -7.13 7.44 9.60
CA THR A 34 -7.92 6.61 10.52
C THR A 34 -8.21 5.26 9.89
N GLU A 35 -8.40 4.23 10.73
CA GLU A 35 -8.88 2.90 10.35
C GLU A 35 -10.28 2.66 10.92
N PRO A 36 -11.33 3.15 10.28
CA PRO A 36 -12.68 2.86 10.71
C PRO A 36 -13.10 1.45 10.30
N GLY A 37 -14.14 0.93 10.97
CA GLY A 37 -14.84 -0.26 10.54
C GLY A 37 -16.22 0.07 10.01
N THR A 38 -16.75 -0.80 9.17
CA THR A 38 -18.13 -0.71 8.65
C THR A 38 -18.76 -2.09 8.49
N SER A 39 -20.07 -2.12 8.22
CA SER A 39 -20.75 -3.29 7.70
C SER A 39 -21.46 -2.92 6.39
N ILE A 40 -21.42 -3.80 5.40
CA ILE A 40 -22.12 -3.59 4.12
C ILE A 40 -23.46 -4.31 4.19
N THR A 41 -24.55 -3.55 4.26
CA THR A 41 -25.89 -4.06 4.60
C THR A 41 -26.55 -4.84 3.47
N ASP A 42 -26.18 -4.60 2.24
CA ASP A 42 -26.68 -5.23 1.01
C ASP A 42 -25.69 -6.26 0.43
N SER A 43 -24.82 -6.82 1.27
CA SER A 43 -23.85 -7.85 0.91
C SER A 43 -23.95 -9.05 1.84
N HIS A 44 -23.51 -10.23 1.36
CA HIS A 44 -23.39 -11.44 2.17
C HIS A 44 -22.35 -11.31 3.30
N VAL A 45 -21.40 -10.35 3.19
CA VAL A 45 -20.44 -10.01 4.25
C VAL A 45 -20.99 -9.04 5.28
N SER A 46 -22.28 -8.69 5.22
CA SER A 46 -22.95 -7.71 6.09
C SER A 46 -22.78 -7.93 7.60
N LYS A 47 -22.51 -9.16 8.01
CA LYS A 47 -22.30 -9.52 9.43
C LYS A 47 -20.86 -9.35 9.90
N LYS A 48 -19.94 -9.03 8.98
CA LYS A 48 -18.52 -8.83 9.29
C LYS A 48 -18.24 -7.34 9.43
N SER A 49 -17.38 -7.00 10.40
CA SER A 49 -16.78 -5.68 10.44
C SER A 49 -15.70 -5.60 9.39
N LEU A 50 -15.87 -4.71 8.42
CA LEU A 50 -14.87 -4.43 7.40
C LEU A 50 -14.05 -3.23 7.85
N HIS A 51 -12.75 -3.40 7.99
CA HIS A 51 -11.84 -2.30 8.23
C HIS A 51 -11.40 -1.68 6.90
N TYR A 52 -11.04 -0.43 6.92
CA TYR A 52 -10.40 0.26 5.80
C TYR A 52 -9.59 1.44 6.31
N ASN A 53 -8.50 1.74 5.61
CA ASN A 53 -7.62 2.83 5.97
C ASN A 53 -7.87 4.02 5.07
N MET A 54 -8.01 5.18 5.67
CA MET A 54 -8.09 6.45 4.98
C MET A 54 -6.92 7.32 5.41
N LEU A 55 -6.03 7.66 4.47
CA LEU A 55 -4.88 8.52 4.69
C LEU A 55 -5.09 9.85 3.97
N PHE A 56 -4.69 10.96 4.59
CA PHE A 56 -4.92 12.29 4.04
C PHE A 56 -3.67 13.16 4.15
N PRO A 57 -3.53 14.18 3.28
CA PRO A 57 -2.41 15.12 3.36
C PRO A 57 -2.46 16.01 4.62
N ASN A 58 -3.62 16.17 5.21
CA ASN A 58 -3.84 16.94 6.44
C ASN A 58 -5.21 16.65 7.06
N SER A 59 -5.42 17.11 8.30
CA SER A 59 -6.65 16.90 9.04
C SER A 59 -7.88 17.58 8.43
N ALA A 60 -7.70 18.72 7.77
CA ALA A 60 -8.83 19.46 7.19
C ALA A 60 -9.48 18.68 6.02
N GLU A 61 -8.71 17.97 5.22
CA GLU A 61 -9.24 17.11 4.15
C GLU A 61 -9.96 15.89 4.71
N LEU A 62 -9.43 15.27 5.75
CA LEU A 62 -10.10 14.19 6.47
C LEU A 62 -11.45 14.68 7.06
N GLU A 63 -11.48 15.83 7.73
CA GLU A 63 -12.69 16.38 8.32
C GLU A 63 -13.80 16.67 7.30
N LYS A 64 -13.44 17.10 6.08
CA LYS A 64 -14.41 17.25 4.98
C LYS A 64 -15.09 15.93 4.64
N VAL A 65 -14.33 14.84 4.55
CA VAL A 65 -14.89 13.52 4.27
C VAL A 65 -15.77 13.07 5.42
N LEU A 66 -15.31 13.16 6.66
CA LEU A 66 -16.11 12.76 7.83
C LEU A 66 -17.40 13.59 7.96
N THR A 67 -17.37 14.89 7.61
CA THR A 67 -18.55 15.75 7.61
C THR A 67 -19.55 15.37 6.52
N ALA A 68 -19.08 14.94 5.37
CA ALA A 68 -19.95 14.49 4.27
C ALA A 68 -20.62 13.12 4.52
N PHE A 69 -20.12 12.38 5.52
CA PHE A 69 -20.64 11.08 5.90
C PHE A 69 -21.11 11.09 7.35
N PRO A 70 -22.33 11.61 7.63
CA PRO A 70 -22.89 11.73 8.99
C PRO A 70 -23.08 10.37 9.67
N GLU A 71 -22.98 9.28 8.94
CA GLU A 71 -22.92 7.92 9.46
C GLU A 71 -21.76 7.74 10.45
N TYR A 72 -20.66 8.50 10.29
CA TYR A 72 -19.58 8.65 11.27
C TYR A 72 -19.97 9.63 12.37
N ASN A 73 -21.06 9.36 13.07
CA ASN A 73 -21.48 10.23 14.15
C ASN A 73 -20.47 10.18 15.31
N PHE A 74 -19.77 11.29 15.53
CA PHE A 74 -18.85 11.49 16.65
C PHE A 74 -19.55 11.71 18.00
N GLU A 75 -20.87 11.63 18.09
CA GLU A 75 -21.63 11.68 19.34
C GLU A 75 -21.40 10.43 20.20
N GLY A 76 -20.20 10.20 20.55
CA GLY A 76 -19.85 9.22 21.54
C GLY A 76 -18.94 9.88 22.54
N GLY A 77 -19.33 9.91 23.78
CA GLY A 77 -18.64 10.50 24.92
C GLY A 77 -17.11 10.55 24.91
N PRO A 78 -16.45 10.75 26.04
CA PRO A 78 -15.00 10.99 26.08
C PRO A 78 -14.13 9.89 25.45
N GLU A 79 -14.70 8.75 25.14
CA GLU A 79 -13.98 7.63 24.53
C GLU A 79 -14.03 7.63 22.98
N GLY A 80 -14.84 8.51 22.36
CA GLY A 80 -14.81 8.80 20.91
C GLY A 80 -14.83 7.62 19.96
N HIS A 81 -15.46 6.53 20.34
CA HIS A 81 -15.61 5.38 19.48
C HIS A 81 -16.62 5.67 18.39
N PHE A 82 -16.20 5.59 17.12
CA PHE A 82 -17.15 5.52 16.03
C PHE A 82 -18.02 4.27 16.21
N LYS A 83 -19.31 4.40 16.03
CA LYS A 83 -20.13 3.24 15.72
C LYS A 83 -19.72 2.76 14.33
N TYR A 84 -19.73 1.44 14.09
CA TYR A 84 -19.59 0.92 12.74
C TYR A 84 -20.77 1.41 11.91
N PRO A 85 -20.59 2.37 11.00
CA PRO A 85 -21.69 2.83 10.19
C PRO A 85 -22.11 1.71 9.25
N PRO A 86 -23.43 1.43 9.15
CA PRO A 86 -23.94 0.53 8.14
C PRO A 86 -23.94 1.27 6.80
N PHE A 87 -23.14 0.82 5.85
CA PHE A 87 -23.16 1.30 4.47
C PHE A 87 -23.88 0.31 3.54
N THR A 88 -24.53 0.84 2.51
CA THR A 88 -24.77 0.07 1.29
C THR A 88 -23.49 0.04 0.45
N ARG A 89 -23.38 -0.86 -0.52
CA ARG A 89 -22.25 -0.89 -1.48
C ARG A 89 -22.08 0.45 -2.19
N GLU A 90 -23.19 1.06 -2.64
CA GLU A 90 -23.20 2.35 -3.30
C GLU A 90 -22.62 3.43 -2.38
N ARG A 91 -23.15 3.55 -1.16
CA ARG A 91 -22.71 4.56 -0.18
C ARG A 91 -21.25 4.37 0.25
N PHE A 92 -20.79 3.14 0.33
CA PHE A 92 -19.38 2.83 0.59
C PHE A 92 -18.49 3.23 -0.61
N GLY A 93 -18.99 3.03 -1.84
CA GLY A 93 -18.34 3.52 -3.06
C GLY A 93 -18.20 5.05 -3.07
N GLU A 94 -19.26 5.78 -2.69
CA GLU A 94 -19.21 7.25 -2.55
C GLU A 94 -18.17 7.70 -1.52
N LEU A 95 -18.02 6.96 -0.41
CA LEU A 95 -16.96 7.23 0.58
C LEU A 95 -15.57 7.10 -0.03
N MET A 96 -15.30 6.00 -0.75
CA MET A 96 -13.99 5.80 -1.41
C MET A 96 -13.70 6.91 -2.43
N ASP A 97 -14.71 7.32 -3.19
CA ASP A 97 -14.60 8.42 -4.14
C ASP A 97 -14.36 9.76 -3.42
N ALA A 98 -15.05 10.01 -2.30
CA ALA A 98 -14.85 11.21 -1.49
C ALA A 98 -13.43 11.27 -0.89
N VAL A 99 -12.88 10.16 -0.44
CA VAL A 99 -11.47 10.09 0.03
C VAL A 99 -10.54 10.52 -1.10
N ARG A 100 -10.68 9.92 -2.30
CA ARG A 100 -9.87 10.26 -3.47
C ARG A 100 -10.00 11.74 -3.85
N ASP A 101 -11.22 12.25 -3.91
CA ASP A 101 -11.53 13.61 -4.40
C ASP A 101 -11.06 14.70 -3.41
N ASN A 102 -10.91 14.36 -2.14
CA ASN A 102 -10.26 15.21 -1.13
C ASN A 102 -8.77 14.92 -0.95
N GLY A 103 -8.11 14.36 -1.95
CA GLY A 103 -6.67 14.17 -1.97
C GLY A 103 -6.17 13.01 -1.10
N GLY A 104 -7.06 12.22 -0.52
CA GLY A 104 -6.71 11.09 0.31
C GLY A 104 -6.31 9.84 -0.47
N PHE A 105 -5.80 8.87 0.25
CA PHE A 105 -5.47 7.53 -0.22
C PHE A 105 -6.24 6.49 0.58
N PHE A 106 -6.97 5.64 -0.13
CA PHE A 106 -7.79 4.59 0.47
C PHE A 106 -7.07 3.24 0.37
N VAL A 107 -7.00 2.49 1.47
CA VAL A 107 -6.35 1.18 1.52
C VAL A 107 -7.32 0.14 2.10
N ILE A 108 -7.33 -1.02 1.48
CA ILE A 108 -8.01 -2.23 1.97
C ILE A 108 -7.04 -2.99 2.86
N PRO A 109 -7.17 -2.93 4.20
CA PRO A 109 -6.27 -3.65 5.10
C PRO A 109 -6.62 -5.15 5.15
N HIS A 110 -5.62 -5.99 5.38
CA HIS A 110 -5.72 -7.44 5.65
C HIS A 110 -6.93 -8.16 4.98
N PRO A 111 -7.11 -8.09 3.65
CA PRO A 111 -8.36 -8.49 2.97
C PRO A 111 -8.78 -9.94 3.23
N ARG A 112 -7.83 -10.87 3.27
CA ARG A 112 -8.15 -12.31 3.44
C ARG A 112 -8.64 -12.71 4.82
N GLN A 113 -8.50 -11.86 5.81
CA GLN A 113 -9.09 -12.11 7.12
C GLN A 113 -10.62 -12.00 7.08
N ILE A 114 -11.16 -11.24 6.13
CA ILE A 114 -12.56 -10.81 6.14
C ILE A 114 -13.29 -11.24 4.86
N MET A 115 -12.61 -11.25 3.71
CA MET A 115 -13.23 -11.39 2.40
C MET A 115 -12.45 -12.29 1.45
N GLU A 116 -13.17 -12.83 0.47
CA GLU A 116 -12.60 -13.52 -0.67
C GLU A 116 -12.23 -12.52 -1.80
N THR A 117 -11.43 -12.96 -2.76
CA THR A 117 -11.00 -12.11 -3.89
C THR A 117 -12.19 -11.52 -4.66
N GLU A 118 -13.26 -12.32 -4.84
CA GLU A 118 -14.47 -11.87 -5.54
C GLU A 118 -15.18 -10.74 -4.79
N ASP A 119 -15.18 -10.76 -3.47
CA ASP A 119 -15.75 -9.68 -2.66
C ASP A 119 -14.95 -8.40 -2.81
N VAL A 120 -13.61 -8.50 -2.81
CA VAL A 120 -12.72 -7.35 -3.04
C VAL A 120 -13.02 -6.71 -4.39
N MET A 121 -13.20 -7.51 -5.43
CA MET A 121 -13.51 -7.00 -6.78
C MET A 121 -14.92 -6.43 -6.89
N ASP A 122 -15.88 -7.01 -6.20
CA ASP A 122 -17.29 -6.65 -6.34
C ASP A 122 -17.59 -5.26 -5.78
N PHE A 123 -17.06 -4.91 -4.62
CA PHE A 123 -17.43 -3.64 -3.99
C PHE A 123 -16.31 -2.84 -3.34
N TRP A 124 -15.11 -3.40 -3.19
CA TRP A 124 -14.00 -2.67 -2.58
C TRP A 124 -13.00 -2.10 -3.57
N TYR A 125 -13.01 -2.62 -4.78
CA TYR A 125 -12.06 -2.14 -5.78
C TYR A 125 -12.40 -0.72 -6.24
N ARG A 126 -11.37 0.12 -6.25
CA ARG A 126 -11.29 1.37 -7.02
C ARG A 126 -9.90 1.45 -7.61
N ASP A 127 -9.81 1.96 -8.84
CA ASP A 127 -8.50 2.26 -9.44
C ASP A 127 -7.68 3.16 -8.52
N HIS A 128 -6.40 2.84 -8.36
CA HIS A 128 -5.44 3.59 -7.57
C HIS A 128 -5.72 3.57 -6.05
N SER A 129 -6.50 2.63 -5.57
CA SER A 129 -6.57 2.32 -4.14
C SER A 129 -5.44 1.36 -3.74
N GLY A 130 -5.14 1.31 -2.46
CA GLY A 130 -4.18 0.36 -1.90
C GLY A 130 -4.86 -0.94 -1.46
N ILE A 131 -4.09 -2.02 -1.44
CA ILE A 131 -4.44 -3.28 -0.78
C ILE A 131 -3.25 -3.73 0.08
N GLU A 132 -3.48 -4.01 1.33
CA GLU A 132 -2.45 -4.44 2.25
C GLU A 132 -2.08 -5.91 1.96
N VAL A 133 -0.90 -6.11 1.41
CA VAL A 133 -0.35 -7.44 1.17
C VAL A 133 0.54 -7.85 2.33
N PHE A 134 1.49 -7.00 2.71
CA PHE A 134 2.26 -7.23 3.92
C PHE A 134 1.48 -6.73 5.15
N TYR A 135 1.07 -7.66 6.00
CA TYR A 135 0.32 -7.41 7.22
C TYR A 135 1.14 -7.79 8.44
N MET A 136 1.26 -6.90 9.39
CA MET A 136 2.08 -7.02 10.61
C MET A 136 3.56 -7.28 10.33
N ASP A 137 3.92 -8.49 9.94
CA ASP A 137 5.29 -8.90 9.61
C ASP A 137 5.33 -9.54 8.21
N LEU A 138 6.51 -9.55 7.58
CA LEU A 138 6.69 -10.06 6.22
C LEU A 138 6.35 -11.55 6.07
N ASP A 139 6.53 -12.34 7.13
CA ASP A 139 6.26 -13.77 7.20
C ASP A 139 4.96 -14.12 7.92
N ASP A 140 4.13 -13.13 8.25
CA ASP A 140 2.80 -13.38 8.80
C ASP A 140 1.96 -14.18 7.79
N LYS A 141 1.16 -15.11 8.33
CA LYS A 141 0.27 -15.93 7.49
C LYS A 141 -0.67 -15.08 6.64
N ALA A 142 -1.17 -13.97 7.17
CA ALA A 142 -2.06 -13.09 6.40
C ALA A 142 -1.31 -12.43 5.25
N SER A 143 -0.03 -12.06 5.39
CA SER A 143 0.80 -11.58 4.28
C SER A 143 0.89 -12.60 3.15
N LEU A 144 1.07 -13.87 3.50
CA LEU A 144 1.11 -14.96 2.51
C LEU A 144 -0.25 -15.19 1.84
N ASP A 145 -1.35 -15.05 2.59
CA ASP A 145 -2.72 -15.24 2.09
C ASP A 145 -3.20 -14.02 1.26
N ASN A 146 -2.73 -12.81 1.54
CA ASN A 146 -3.11 -11.59 0.83
C ASN A 146 -2.44 -11.45 -0.54
N TYR A 147 -1.22 -11.94 -0.69
CA TYR A 147 -0.47 -11.83 -1.95
C TYR A 147 -1.22 -12.39 -3.17
N PRO A 148 -1.80 -13.60 -3.14
CA PRO A 148 -2.57 -14.13 -4.27
C PRO A 148 -3.77 -13.25 -4.65
N VAL A 149 -4.40 -12.58 -3.69
CA VAL A 149 -5.52 -11.64 -3.96
C VAL A 149 -5.03 -10.48 -4.80
N TRP A 150 -3.94 -9.84 -4.39
CA TRP A 150 -3.35 -8.74 -5.15
C TRP A 150 -2.89 -9.18 -6.55
N GLU A 151 -2.20 -10.31 -6.64
CA GLU A 151 -1.73 -10.84 -7.92
C GLU A 151 -2.89 -11.13 -8.89
N GLU A 152 -3.98 -11.71 -8.40
CA GLU A 152 -5.17 -11.95 -9.20
C GLU A 152 -5.81 -10.64 -9.68
N LEU A 153 -5.86 -9.60 -8.85
CA LEU A 153 -6.34 -8.28 -9.24
C LEU A 153 -5.49 -7.70 -10.39
N LEU A 154 -4.15 -7.80 -10.30
CA LEU A 154 -3.26 -7.37 -11.38
C LEU A 154 -3.51 -8.16 -12.67
N GLN A 155 -3.67 -9.49 -12.58
CA GLN A 155 -3.97 -10.34 -13.73
C GLN A 155 -5.30 -9.99 -14.40
N ARG A 156 -6.25 -9.45 -13.64
CA ARG A 156 -7.53 -8.92 -14.16
C ARG A 156 -7.44 -7.48 -14.65
N GLY A 157 -6.25 -6.91 -14.75
CA GLY A 157 -6.03 -5.53 -15.20
C GLY A 157 -6.43 -4.46 -14.17
N LYS A 158 -6.56 -4.82 -12.89
CA LYS A 158 -6.94 -3.90 -11.82
C LYS A 158 -5.73 -3.13 -11.31
N LYS A 159 -5.79 -1.81 -11.35
CA LYS A 159 -4.70 -0.90 -10.93
C LYS A 159 -4.81 -0.61 -9.44
N VAL A 160 -4.41 -1.58 -8.63
CA VAL A 160 -4.41 -1.51 -7.18
C VAL A 160 -2.98 -1.65 -6.66
N TRP A 161 -2.62 -0.78 -5.71
CA TRP A 161 -1.26 -0.70 -5.22
C TRP A 161 -1.03 -1.65 -4.04
N VAL A 162 0.09 -2.38 -4.09
CA VAL A 162 0.52 -3.19 -2.94
C VAL A 162 0.90 -2.26 -1.79
N CYS A 163 0.35 -2.52 -0.60
CA CYS A 163 0.65 -1.76 0.62
C CYS A 163 1.21 -2.67 1.71
N ALA A 164 1.85 -2.05 2.67
CA ALA A 164 2.34 -2.67 3.89
C ALA A 164 1.81 -1.93 5.12
N GLY A 165 1.40 -2.66 6.14
CA GLY A 165 0.93 -2.11 7.39
C GLY A 165 1.33 -2.95 8.60
N GLY A 166 1.71 -2.29 9.69
CA GLY A 166 2.16 -2.96 10.91
C GLY A 166 1.02 -3.42 11.81
N ASP A 167 -0.16 -2.81 11.72
CA ASP A 167 -1.33 -3.05 12.61
C ASP A 167 -0.92 -3.23 14.08
N LYS A 168 -0.01 -2.37 14.56
CA LYS A 168 0.60 -2.49 15.89
C LYS A 168 -0.21 -1.73 16.92
N HIS A 169 -0.81 -2.46 17.85
CA HIS A 169 -1.64 -1.94 18.93
C HIS A 169 -0.87 -1.69 20.22
N GLU A 170 0.36 -2.20 20.31
CA GLU A 170 1.20 -2.12 21.49
C GLU A 170 2.59 -1.57 21.12
N HIS A 171 3.62 -2.01 21.85
CA HIS A 171 4.99 -1.55 21.64
C HIS A 171 5.43 -1.67 20.19
N PRO A 172 5.99 -0.60 19.62
CA PRO A 172 6.41 -0.60 18.23
C PRO A 172 7.52 -1.64 18.03
N LYS A 173 7.25 -2.59 17.15
CA LYS A 173 8.26 -3.46 16.56
C LYS A 173 8.32 -3.12 15.09
N THR A 174 9.48 -3.20 14.50
CA THR A 174 9.62 -3.09 13.06
C THR A 174 8.85 -4.26 12.44
N GLY A 175 7.77 -3.94 11.76
CA GLY A 175 7.01 -4.88 10.96
C GLY A 175 7.30 -4.67 9.48
N ALA A 176 6.30 -4.89 8.65
CA ALA A 176 6.36 -4.53 7.24
C ALA A 176 6.36 -3.01 7.07
N LEU A 177 7.23 -2.49 6.23
CA LEU A 177 7.48 -1.08 6.01
C LEU A 177 7.01 -0.63 4.61
N THR A 178 7.01 0.69 4.40
CA THR A 178 6.83 1.32 3.09
C THR A 178 7.99 2.28 2.85
N THR A 179 8.63 2.17 1.68
CA THR A 179 9.70 3.08 1.24
C THR A 179 9.17 4.05 0.19
N ILE A 180 9.30 5.35 0.45
CA ILE A 180 8.89 6.44 -0.46
C ILE A 180 10.10 7.34 -0.71
N TYR A 181 10.38 7.65 -1.97
CA TYR A 181 11.43 8.59 -2.36
C TYR A 181 10.81 9.97 -2.61
N ALA A 182 10.58 10.73 -1.56
CA ALA A 182 9.99 12.06 -1.61
C ALA A 182 11.07 13.16 -1.48
N GLU A 183 10.81 14.34 -2.06
CA GLU A 183 11.70 15.51 -1.94
C GLU A 183 11.62 16.16 -0.56
N GLU A 184 10.48 16.08 0.10
CA GLU A 184 10.22 16.64 1.42
C GLU A 184 9.83 15.55 2.41
N GLN A 185 10.34 15.64 3.63
CA GLN A 185 10.01 14.72 4.71
C GLN A 185 8.81 15.26 5.51
N ARG A 186 7.60 14.98 5.03
CA ARG A 186 6.35 15.26 5.74
C ARG A 186 5.16 14.50 5.16
N GLY A 187 4.13 14.26 5.97
CA GLY A 187 2.96 13.46 5.62
C GLY A 187 2.26 13.92 4.34
N SER A 188 2.09 15.23 4.14
CA SER A 188 1.46 15.79 2.93
C SER A 188 2.27 15.52 1.64
N ALA A 189 3.59 15.37 1.73
CA ALA A 189 4.45 15.06 0.58
C ALA A 189 4.41 13.56 0.22
N TYR A 190 4.11 12.67 1.16
CA TYR A 190 4.03 11.24 0.90
C TYR A 190 2.74 10.81 0.21
N ILE A 191 1.62 11.47 0.48
CA ILE A 191 0.31 11.09 -0.06
C ILE A 191 0.26 11.07 -1.59
N PRO A 192 0.83 12.02 -2.34
CA PRO A 192 0.89 11.95 -3.81
C PRO A 192 1.59 10.67 -4.31
N HIS A 193 2.68 10.25 -3.69
CA HIS A 193 3.38 9.01 -4.05
C HIS A 193 2.52 7.77 -3.77
N LEU A 194 1.85 7.72 -2.62
CA LEU A 194 0.92 6.63 -2.30
C LEU A 194 -0.22 6.55 -3.32
N ARG A 195 -0.80 7.68 -3.69
CA ARG A 195 -1.91 7.75 -4.65
C ARG A 195 -1.52 7.32 -6.07
N CYS A 196 -0.32 7.62 -6.51
CA CYS A 196 0.14 7.24 -7.84
C CYS A 196 0.86 5.89 -7.89
N GLY A 197 1.13 5.25 -6.74
CA GLY A 197 1.81 3.96 -6.67
C GLY A 197 3.34 4.04 -6.74
N ASP A 198 3.92 5.25 -6.61
CA ASP A 198 5.37 5.44 -6.63
C ASP A 198 5.98 5.19 -5.24
N PHE A 199 5.91 3.96 -4.80
CA PHE A 199 6.46 3.50 -3.53
C PHE A 199 6.71 1.99 -3.55
N THR A 200 7.53 1.52 -2.63
CA THR A 200 7.79 0.10 -2.38
C THR A 200 7.17 -0.32 -1.07
N SER A 201 6.51 -1.47 -1.06
CA SER A 201 6.05 -2.15 0.16
C SER A 201 7.01 -3.24 0.57
N GLY A 202 7.32 -3.32 1.87
CA GLY A 202 8.32 -4.21 2.43
C GLY A 202 9.58 -3.47 2.90
N ASN A 203 10.56 -4.24 3.34
CA ASN A 203 11.68 -3.73 4.13
C ASN A 203 12.98 -3.52 3.29
N ALA A 204 12.83 -3.27 2.00
CA ALA A 204 13.89 -2.85 1.10
C ALA A 204 13.31 -1.96 0.00
N GLY A 205 14.13 -1.10 -0.59
CA GLY A 205 13.74 -0.14 -1.62
C GLY A 205 13.82 -0.72 -3.03
N ILE A 206 12.79 -0.47 -3.83
CA ILE A 206 12.73 -0.74 -5.27
C ILE A 206 12.32 0.57 -5.95
N ARG A 207 13.04 0.95 -7.00
CA ARG A 207 12.60 2.03 -7.90
C ARG A 207 12.63 1.54 -9.34
N MET A 208 11.54 1.76 -10.05
CA MET A 208 11.44 1.46 -11.48
C MET A 208 11.08 2.71 -12.26
N VAL A 209 11.73 2.89 -13.41
CA VAL A 209 11.49 4.02 -14.31
C VAL A 209 11.52 3.51 -15.76
N LEU A 210 10.50 3.84 -16.54
CA LEU A 210 10.44 3.58 -17.97
C LEU A 210 10.17 4.90 -18.69
N GLY A 211 11.18 5.42 -19.42
CA GLY A 211 11.14 6.80 -19.90
C GLY A 211 11.02 7.77 -18.73
N ASP A 212 9.94 8.56 -18.69
CA ASP A 212 9.61 9.47 -17.59
C ASP A 212 8.55 8.88 -16.62
N THR A 213 8.17 7.61 -16.81
CA THR A 213 7.11 6.97 -16.03
C THR A 213 7.68 6.21 -14.84
N LEU A 214 7.21 6.54 -13.64
CA LEU A 214 7.55 5.88 -12.38
C LEU A 214 6.63 4.71 -12.09
N MET A 215 6.90 3.97 -11.02
CA MET A 215 6.01 2.91 -10.50
C MET A 215 4.58 3.43 -10.33
N GLY A 216 3.60 2.57 -10.59
CA GLY A 216 2.17 2.91 -10.59
C GLY A 216 1.71 3.63 -11.86
N GLY A 217 2.60 4.21 -12.65
CA GLY A 217 2.27 4.95 -13.86
C GLY A 217 1.98 4.08 -15.08
N GLU A 218 1.52 4.73 -16.14
CA GLU A 218 1.20 4.12 -17.42
C GLU A 218 1.98 4.77 -18.56
N THR A 219 2.54 3.94 -19.44
CA THR A 219 3.22 4.39 -20.64
C THR A 219 3.13 3.31 -21.72
N PRO A 220 3.16 3.67 -23.02
CA PRO A 220 3.28 2.67 -24.07
C PRO A 220 4.61 1.92 -23.94
N PHE A 221 4.58 0.60 -23.88
CA PHE A 221 5.83 -0.17 -23.98
C PHE A 221 6.30 -0.18 -25.42
N VAL A 222 7.52 0.28 -25.64
CA VAL A 222 8.15 0.37 -26.96
C VAL A 222 9.30 -0.63 -27.02
N LYS A 223 9.39 -1.36 -28.12
CA LYS A 223 10.45 -2.34 -28.32
C LYS A 223 11.83 -1.70 -28.14
N ASP A 224 12.69 -2.40 -27.42
CA ASP A 224 14.07 -2.01 -27.08
C ASP A 224 14.19 -0.80 -26.12
N GLU A 225 13.11 -0.17 -25.70
CA GLU A 225 13.12 0.75 -24.58
C GLU A 225 13.53 0.02 -23.30
N LYS A 226 14.22 0.73 -22.41
CA LYS A 226 14.77 0.10 -21.22
C LYS A 226 14.05 0.55 -19.95
N LEU A 227 13.50 -0.44 -19.25
CA LEU A 227 13.15 -0.28 -17.85
C LEU A 227 14.44 -0.12 -17.04
N LEU A 228 14.57 0.98 -16.31
CA LEU A 228 15.62 1.20 -15.33
C LEU A 228 15.10 0.77 -13.96
N LEU A 229 15.88 -0.04 -13.26
CA LEU A 229 15.54 -0.58 -11.95
C LEU A 229 16.69 -0.34 -10.98
N SER A 230 16.40 0.24 -9.81
CA SER A 230 17.35 0.29 -8.71
C SER A 230 16.80 -0.47 -7.49
N ILE A 231 17.71 -1.18 -6.80
CA ILE A 231 17.46 -1.99 -5.62
C ILE A 231 18.43 -1.55 -4.54
N GLY A 232 17.93 -1.29 -3.32
CA GLY A 232 18.76 -0.90 -2.19
C GLY A 232 17.95 -0.64 -0.93
N ASP A 233 18.47 0.20 -0.05
CA ASP A 233 17.80 0.66 1.18
C ASP A 233 17.18 -0.50 1.98
N PHE A 234 17.95 -1.60 2.14
CA PHE A 234 17.54 -2.72 2.98
C PHE A 234 17.50 -2.25 4.44
N HIS A 235 16.33 -2.33 5.04
CA HIS A 235 16.21 -2.08 6.47
C HIS A 235 16.92 -3.17 7.27
N GLU A 236 17.51 -2.82 8.42
CA GLU A 236 18.27 -3.76 9.25
C GLU A 236 17.47 -5.00 9.69
N SER A 237 16.14 -4.89 9.76
CA SER A 237 15.25 -6.02 10.08
C SER A 237 15.28 -7.15 9.03
N VAL A 238 15.85 -6.92 7.87
CA VAL A 238 15.97 -7.90 6.78
C VAL A 238 17.39 -8.03 6.21
N ALA A 239 18.30 -7.13 6.56
CA ALA A 239 19.69 -7.15 6.11
C ALA A 239 20.55 -8.08 7.01
N PHE A 240 20.41 -9.39 6.86
CA PHE A 240 21.14 -10.36 7.69
C PHE A 240 22.43 -10.82 7.02
N ALA A 241 23.51 -10.85 7.82
CA ALA A 241 24.78 -11.37 7.35
C ALA A 241 24.68 -12.86 6.97
N GLY A 242 25.18 -13.20 5.79
CA GLY A 242 25.16 -14.56 5.28
C GLY A 242 23.85 -15.01 4.63
N HIS A 243 22.83 -14.15 4.56
CA HIS A 243 21.65 -14.42 3.77
C HIS A 243 21.91 -14.12 2.27
N GLU A 244 21.25 -14.89 1.43
CA GLU A 244 21.23 -14.69 -0.02
C GLU A 244 19.94 -13.96 -0.40
N TYR A 245 20.08 -12.92 -1.24
CA TYR A 245 18.94 -12.14 -1.73
C TYR A 245 18.89 -12.18 -3.25
N SER A 246 17.67 -12.15 -3.77
CA SER A 246 17.45 -12.03 -5.21
C SER A 246 16.41 -10.98 -5.53
N MET A 247 16.60 -10.27 -6.63
CA MET A 247 15.60 -9.48 -7.30
C MET A 247 14.95 -10.33 -8.38
N VAL A 248 13.63 -10.22 -8.51
CA VAL A 248 12.82 -10.85 -9.55
C VAL A 248 12.04 -9.77 -10.28
N LEU A 249 12.22 -9.66 -11.60
CA LEU A 249 11.38 -8.87 -12.49
C LEU A 249 10.29 -9.76 -13.06
N LEU A 250 9.04 -9.30 -12.97
CA LEU A 250 7.86 -10.02 -13.43
C LEU A 250 7.07 -9.19 -14.45
N ASP A 251 6.40 -9.90 -15.36
CA ASP A 251 5.32 -9.38 -16.18
C ASP A 251 4.02 -10.19 -15.95
N ASP A 252 2.98 -9.91 -16.70
CA ASP A 252 1.69 -10.62 -16.64
C ASP A 252 1.77 -12.12 -17.05
N LYS A 253 2.91 -12.57 -17.55
CA LYS A 253 3.16 -13.96 -17.97
C LYS A 253 4.06 -14.71 -16.99
N GLY A 254 4.67 -14.01 -16.03
CA GLY A 254 5.51 -14.57 -14.99
C GLY A 254 6.88 -13.93 -14.88
N VAL A 255 7.87 -14.71 -14.47
CA VAL A 255 9.24 -14.22 -14.24
C VAL A 255 9.95 -13.93 -15.56
N VAL A 256 10.33 -12.66 -15.74
CA VAL A 256 11.13 -12.17 -16.89
C VAL A 256 12.61 -12.32 -16.61
N PHE A 257 13.03 -12.01 -15.39
CA PHE A 257 14.44 -12.03 -15.00
C PHE A 257 14.60 -12.25 -13.50
N LYS A 258 15.70 -12.88 -13.11
CA LYS A 258 16.10 -13.05 -11.72
C LYS A 258 17.61 -12.86 -11.58
N SER A 259 18.05 -12.14 -10.55
CA SER A 259 19.46 -11.90 -10.24
C SER A 259 19.70 -11.85 -8.76
N ALA A 260 20.87 -12.29 -8.30
CA ALA A 260 21.32 -12.03 -6.96
C ALA A 260 21.49 -10.52 -6.72
N VAL A 261 21.19 -10.07 -5.51
CA VAL A 261 21.38 -8.69 -5.05
C VAL A 261 22.03 -8.66 -3.67
N SER A 262 22.71 -7.56 -3.34
CA SER A 262 23.36 -7.36 -2.04
C SER A 262 22.61 -6.33 -1.22
N PRO A 263 22.43 -6.54 0.09
CA PRO A 263 21.86 -5.52 0.97
C PRO A 263 22.82 -4.35 1.26
N ASP A 264 24.13 -4.49 0.94
CA ASP A 264 25.19 -3.57 1.35
C ASP A 264 25.33 -2.36 0.44
N ALA A 265 24.71 -2.36 -0.75
CA ALA A 265 24.88 -1.29 -1.73
C ALA A 265 23.67 -1.18 -2.67
N MET A 266 23.43 0.04 -3.14
CA MET A 266 22.46 0.31 -4.21
C MET A 266 22.94 -0.35 -5.52
N GLN A 267 22.08 -1.06 -6.18
CA GLN A 267 22.35 -1.76 -7.43
C GLN A 267 21.40 -1.28 -8.52
N TYR A 268 21.91 -1.23 -9.75
CA TYR A 268 21.21 -0.69 -10.90
C TYR A 268 21.16 -1.71 -12.03
N PHE A 269 19.99 -1.85 -12.63
CA PHE A 269 19.73 -2.77 -13.74
C PHE A 269 19.01 -2.03 -14.87
N ALA A 270 19.16 -2.55 -16.08
CA ALA A 270 18.43 -2.06 -17.24
C ALA A 270 17.94 -3.24 -18.07
N PHE A 271 16.64 -3.31 -18.32
CA PHE A 271 16.00 -4.43 -19.03
C PHE A 271 15.24 -3.91 -20.25
N PRO A 272 15.37 -4.55 -21.43
CA PRO A 272 14.50 -4.26 -22.55
C PRO A 272 13.06 -4.65 -22.20
N VAL A 273 12.11 -3.78 -22.50
CA VAL A 273 10.69 -4.09 -22.29
C VAL A 273 10.10 -4.89 -23.45
N SER A 274 9.10 -5.72 -23.14
CA SER A 274 8.29 -6.40 -24.14
C SER A 274 7.03 -5.61 -24.42
N GLU A 275 6.77 -5.27 -25.70
CA GLU A 275 5.54 -4.59 -26.13
C GLU A 275 4.27 -5.39 -25.82
N THR A 276 4.40 -6.70 -25.60
CA THR A 276 3.28 -7.61 -25.30
C THR A 276 3.07 -7.86 -23.81
N ALA A 277 3.85 -7.25 -22.94
CA ALA A 277 3.62 -7.27 -21.49
C ALA A 277 2.58 -6.22 -21.13
N ARG A 278 1.61 -6.59 -20.29
CA ARG A 278 0.58 -5.67 -19.79
C ARG A 278 1.12 -4.76 -18.67
N TRP A 279 2.04 -5.28 -17.91
CA TRP A 279 2.73 -4.56 -16.84
C TRP A 279 4.10 -5.17 -16.52
N LEU A 280 4.94 -4.40 -15.84
CA LEU A 280 6.22 -4.84 -15.29
C LEU A 280 6.31 -4.42 -13.83
N ARG A 281 6.72 -5.33 -12.95
CA ARG A 281 6.98 -5.08 -11.53
C ARG A 281 8.20 -5.85 -11.03
N ALA A 282 8.77 -5.41 -9.92
CA ALA A 282 9.91 -6.08 -9.30
C ALA A 282 9.61 -6.47 -7.84
N GLU A 283 10.24 -7.54 -7.40
CA GLU A 283 10.18 -8.06 -6.04
C GLU A 283 11.57 -8.42 -5.54
N ILE A 284 11.78 -8.37 -4.23
CA ILE A 284 13.01 -8.84 -3.58
C ILE A 284 12.67 -10.01 -2.67
N PHE A 285 13.48 -11.06 -2.77
CA PHE A 285 13.39 -12.25 -1.94
C PHE A 285 14.65 -12.42 -1.08
N ASP A 286 14.44 -12.82 0.16
CA ASP A 286 15.42 -13.50 0.97
C ASP A 286 15.36 -14.99 0.62
N GLU A 287 16.32 -15.47 -0.15
CA GLU A 287 16.38 -16.86 -0.63
C GLU A 287 16.67 -17.84 0.50
N THR A 288 17.35 -17.39 1.55
CA THR A 288 17.69 -18.21 2.72
C THR A 288 16.43 -18.50 3.54
N ARG A 289 15.58 -17.50 3.75
CA ARG A 289 14.31 -17.64 4.49
C ARG A 289 13.14 -18.07 3.60
N LYS A 290 13.31 -18.07 2.29
CA LYS A 290 12.23 -18.27 1.29
C LYS A 290 11.10 -17.25 1.46
N LEU A 291 11.46 -16.01 1.72
CA LEU A 291 10.56 -14.94 2.08
C LEU A 291 10.66 -13.78 1.10
N ARG A 292 9.51 -13.28 0.65
CA ARG A 292 9.40 -12.01 -0.08
C ARG A 292 9.57 -10.88 0.92
N ILE A 293 10.52 -9.97 0.68
CA ILE A 293 10.84 -8.88 1.60
C ILE A 293 10.53 -7.49 1.07
N ALA A 294 10.31 -7.35 -0.23
CA ALA A 294 9.83 -6.09 -0.82
C ALA A 294 9.11 -6.33 -2.14
N MET A 295 8.17 -5.45 -2.47
CA MET A 295 7.40 -5.43 -3.72
C MET A 295 7.23 -4.00 -4.22
N GLY A 296 7.57 -3.78 -5.50
CA GLY A 296 7.26 -2.54 -6.23
C GLY A 296 5.90 -2.62 -6.92
N ASN A 297 5.22 -1.48 -7.04
CA ASN A 297 4.01 -1.37 -7.84
C ASN A 297 4.31 -1.45 -9.34
N PRO A 298 3.40 -2.01 -10.16
CA PRO A 298 3.64 -2.16 -11.59
C PRO A 298 3.74 -0.82 -12.34
N ILE A 299 4.56 -0.77 -13.38
CA ILE A 299 4.39 0.16 -14.49
C ILE A 299 3.50 -0.54 -15.53
N TRP A 300 2.47 0.13 -16.01
CA TRP A 300 1.45 -0.42 -16.90
C TRP A 300 1.68 -0.04 -18.35
N ASN A 301 1.43 -0.97 -19.26
CA ASN A 301 1.46 -0.72 -20.70
C ASN A 301 0.13 -0.09 -21.14
N SER A 302 0.12 1.19 -21.45
CA SER A 302 -1.09 1.92 -21.85
C SER A 302 -1.68 1.49 -23.20
N ARG A 303 -0.99 0.62 -23.97
CA ARG A 303 -1.50 0.05 -25.24
C ARG A 303 -2.32 -1.22 -25.04
N LEU A 304 -2.26 -1.81 -23.84
CA LEU A 304 -2.91 -3.09 -23.54
C LEU A 304 -3.91 -2.90 -22.40
N PRO A 305 -5.09 -3.54 -22.46
CA PRO A 305 -6.10 -3.48 -21.41
C PRO A 305 -5.72 -4.26 -20.15
#